data_d237c037f26c54e5ab3a9bf0c7eaf94e
#
_entry.id   d237c037f26c54e5ab3a9bf0c7eaf94e
#
_cell.length_a   1.000
_cell.length_b   1.000
_cell.length_c   1.000
_cell.angle_alpha   90.00
_cell.angle_beta   90.00
_cell.angle_gamma   90.00
#
_symmetry.space_group_name_H-M   'P 1'
#
loop_
_entity.id
_entity.type
_entity.pdbx_description
1 polymer ?
#
loop_
_entity_poly.entity_id
_entity_poly.type
_entity_poly.pdbx_seq_one_letter_code
_entity_poly.pdbx_strand_id
1 'polypeptide(L)'
;HFLDTGLAAYLLKWGNPETLERGAMSGAFFESYVFSEIYKSYLNAGKEPPIFYYRDKDQKEIDLLLFQNGMLFPIEIKKSASPGKTAIKNFKVLEPVTKESAFEGLDSLKVEIGTGSVVCMANDLLPVDEKNWYVPVWLI
;
A
#
# COMPACT_ATOMS: atom_id res chain seq x y z
N HIS A 1 2.66 -11.69 0.62
CA HIS A 1 3.92 -10.96 0.79
C HIS A 1 4.89 -11.77 1.64
N PHE A 2 6.18 -11.63 1.38
CA PHE A 2 7.24 -12.17 2.24
C PHE A 2 7.63 -11.10 3.28
N LEU A 3 7.74 -11.50 4.54
CA LEU A 3 8.19 -10.61 5.61
C LEU A 3 9.72 -10.42 5.60
N ASP A 4 10.44 -11.36 4.99
CA ASP A 4 11.89 -11.30 4.78
C ASP A 4 12.19 -11.34 3.29
N THR A 5 12.42 -10.16 2.71
CA THR A 5 12.76 -10.02 1.28
C THR A 5 14.15 -10.56 0.95
N GLY A 6 15.07 -10.59 1.93
CA GLY A 6 16.39 -11.18 1.78
C GLY A 6 16.31 -12.70 1.62
N LEU A 7 15.50 -13.36 2.44
CA LEU A 7 15.24 -14.79 2.30
C LEU A 7 14.58 -15.11 0.95
N ALA A 8 13.61 -14.29 0.52
CA ALA A 8 12.96 -14.47 -0.78
C ALA A 8 13.97 -14.36 -1.92
N ALA A 9 14.87 -13.36 -1.90
CA ALA A 9 15.92 -13.19 -2.90
C ALA A 9 16.89 -14.39 -2.90
N TYR A 10 17.27 -14.88 -1.74
CA TYR A 10 18.13 -16.05 -1.58
C TYR A 10 17.51 -17.32 -2.20
N LEU A 11 16.25 -17.58 -1.90
CA LEU A 11 15.52 -18.75 -2.43
C LEU A 11 15.38 -18.69 -3.96
N LEU A 12 15.22 -17.50 -4.52
CA LEU A 12 15.17 -17.27 -5.97
C LEU A 12 16.56 -17.23 -6.63
N LYS A 13 17.63 -17.44 -5.84
CA LYS A 13 19.03 -17.41 -6.30
C LYS A 13 19.43 -16.06 -6.93
N TRP A 14 18.86 -14.98 -6.47
CA TRP A 14 19.25 -13.63 -6.87
C TRP A 14 20.42 -13.16 -6.00
N GLY A 15 21.60 -13.42 -6.51
CA GLY A 15 22.83 -13.33 -5.71
C GLY A 15 23.38 -11.93 -5.51
N ASN A 16 22.81 -10.90 -6.15
CA ASN A 16 23.25 -9.51 -5.97
C ASN A 16 22.09 -8.51 -6.13
N PRO A 17 22.22 -7.32 -5.52
CA PRO A 17 21.20 -6.28 -5.56
C PRO A 17 20.86 -5.80 -6.97
N GLU A 18 21.83 -5.74 -7.87
CA GLU A 18 21.64 -5.26 -9.26
C GLU A 18 20.72 -6.18 -10.05
N THR A 19 20.86 -7.50 -9.84
CA THR A 19 19.98 -8.49 -10.48
C THR A 19 18.56 -8.38 -9.94
N LEU A 20 18.41 -8.16 -8.63
CA LEU A 20 17.12 -7.94 -8.00
C LEU A 20 16.46 -6.66 -8.51
N GLU A 21 17.21 -5.57 -8.57
CA GLU A 21 16.70 -4.26 -8.99
C GLU A 21 16.20 -4.26 -10.43
N ARG A 22 16.92 -4.92 -11.34
CA ARG A 22 16.61 -4.98 -12.78
C ARG A 22 15.70 -6.16 -13.14
N GLY A 23 15.46 -7.07 -12.21
CA GLY A 23 14.66 -8.27 -12.44
C GLY A 23 13.19 -7.95 -12.67
N ALA A 24 12.51 -8.80 -13.45
CA ALA A 24 11.09 -8.67 -13.76
C ALA A 24 10.19 -8.61 -12.49
N MET A 25 10.64 -9.19 -11.38
CA MET A 25 9.91 -9.22 -10.12
C MET A 25 10.30 -8.10 -9.14
N SER A 26 11.12 -7.16 -9.56
CA SER A 26 11.61 -6.09 -8.67
C SER A 26 10.48 -5.23 -8.08
N GLY A 27 9.36 -5.06 -8.80
CA GLY A 27 8.15 -4.41 -8.29
C GLY A 27 7.53 -5.20 -7.13
N ALA A 28 7.32 -6.50 -7.30
CA ALA A 28 6.76 -7.37 -6.27
C ALA A 28 7.65 -7.46 -5.01
N PHE A 29 8.98 -7.40 -5.19
CA PHE A 29 9.91 -7.29 -4.06
C PHE A 29 9.78 -5.97 -3.33
N PHE A 30 9.64 -4.87 -4.07
CA PHE A 30 9.44 -3.55 -3.48
C PHE A 30 8.11 -3.49 -2.72
N GLU A 31 7.03 -4.04 -3.27
CA GLU A 31 5.74 -4.18 -2.56
C GLU A 31 5.87 -5.00 -1.28
N SER A 32 6.55 -6.15 -1.34
CA SER A 32 6.79 -6.99 -0.17
C SER A 32 7.65 -6.29 0.89
N TYR A 33 8.65 -5.52 0.47
CA TYR A 33 9.47 -4.70 1.36
C TYR A 33 8.61 -3.66 2.10
N VAL A 34 7.87 -2.85 1.36
CA VAL A 34 6.99 -1.80 1.93
C VAL A 34 5.98 -2.42 2.89
N PHE A 35 5.31 -3.52 2.49
CA PHE A 35 4.40 -4.24 3.37
C PHE A 35 5.09 -4.67 4.65
N SER A 36 6.29 -5.28 4.55
CA SER A 36 7.00 -5.80 5.72
C SER A 36 7.43 -4.69 6.68
N GLU A 37 7.85 -3.53 6.18
CA GLU A 37 8.24 -2.39 7.02
C GLU A 37 7.02 -1.81 7.77
N ILE A 38 5.91 -1.58 7.08
CA ILE A 38 4.67 -1.14 7.71
C ILE A 38 4.21 -2.17 8.76
N TYR A 39 4.19 -3.46 8.41
CA TYR A 39 3.78 -4.53 9.31
C TYR A 39 4.65 -4.58 10.57
N LYS A 40 5.97 -4.56 10.41
CA LYS A 40 6.93 -4.58 11.52
C LYS A 40 6.81 -3.33 12.41
N SER A 41 6.52 -2.16 11.83
CA SER A 41 6.36 -0.93 12.62
C SER A 41 5.24 -1.06 13.66
N TYR A 42 4.12 -1.69 13.30
CA TYR A 42 3.04 -1.98 14.24
C TYR A 42 3.46 -3.00 15.30
N LEU A 43 4.08 -4.11 14.88
CA LEU A 43 4.54 -5.14 15.82
C LEU A 43 5.57 -4.59 16.81
N ASN A 44 6.51 -3.79 16.35
CA ASN A 44 7.51 -3.14 17.19
C ASN A 44 6.89 -2.17 18.20
N ALA A 45 5.74 -1.58 17.85
CA ALA A 45 4.94 -0.75 18.74
C ALA A 45 4.01 -1.57 19.66
N GLY A 46 4.10 -2.92 19.64
CA GLY A 46 3.24 -3.80 20.42
C GLY A 46 1.76 -3.79 19.99
N LYS A 47 1.49 -3.45 18.73
CA LYS A 47 0.14 -3.34 18.17
C LYS A 47 -0.09 -4.40 17.11
N GLU A 48 -1.33 -4.87 16.99
CA GLU A 48 -1.76 -5.69 15.85
C GLU A 48 -1.87 -4.80 14.59
N PRO A 49 -1.24 -5.20 13.48
CA PRO A 49 -1.30 -4.41 12.24
C PRO A 49 -2.70 -4.43 11.62
N PRO A 50 -3.42 -3.31 11.56
CA PRO A 50 -4.78 -3.25 10.98
C PRO A 50 -4.70 -3.10 9.46
N ILE A 51 -4.06 -4.06 8.80
CA ILE A 51 -3.73 -4.03 7.37
C ILE A 51 -4.64 -4.99 6.62
N PHE A 52 -5.25 -4.48 5.55
CA PHE A 52 -6.09 -5.23 4.64
C PHE A 52 -5.61 -4.98 3.21
N TYR A 53 -6.13 -5.75 2.26
CA TYR A 53 -5.98 -5.46 0.85
C TYR A 53 -7.36 -5.46 0.19
N TYR A 54 -7.50 -4.78 -0.94
CA TYR A 54 -8.74 -4.73 -1.69
C TYR A 54 -8.54 -5.23 -3.12
N ARG A 55 -9.44 -6.10 -3.54
CA ARG A 55 -9.56 -6.51 -4.93
C ARG A 55 -11.02 -6.79 -5.25
N ASP A 56 -11.53 -6.20 -6.32
CA ASP A 56 -12.90 -6.45 -6.78
C ASP A 56 -12.95 -7.43 -7.96
N LYS A 57 -14.18 -7.77 -8.39
CA LYS A 57 -14.42 -8.64 -9.54
C LYS A 57 -13.94 -8.06 -10.87
N ASP A 58 -13.81 -6.74 -10.96
CA ASP A 58 -13.30 -6.00 -12.12
C ASP A 58 -11.78 -5.85 -12.08
N GLN A 59 -11.12 -6.57 -11.16
CA GLN A 59 -9.67 -6.58 -10.93
C GLN A 59 -9.07 -5.22 -10.58
N LYS A 60 -9.87 -4.33 -10.00
CA LYS A 60 -9.34 -3.14 -9.38
C LYS A 60 -8.76 -3.51 -8.02
N GLU A 61 -7.52 -3.16 -7.81
CA GLU A 61 -6.76 -3.49 -6.61
C GLU A 61 -6.32 -2.22 -5.91
N ILE A 62 -6.23 -2.30 -4.59
CA ILE A 62 -5.49 -1.36 -3.74
C ILE A 62 -4.52 -2.22 -2.94
N ASP A 63 -3.24 -1.93 -3.05
CA ASP A 63 -2.18 -2.77 -2.52
C ASP A 63 -2.31 -2.96 -1.00
N LEU A 64 -2.59 -1.88 -0.27
CA LEU A 64 -2.84 -1.94 1.17
C LEU A 64 -3.97 -0.97 1.58
N LEU A 65 -4.73 -1.38 2.58
CA LEU A 65 -5.68 -0.54 3.31
C LEU A 65 -5.32 -0.61 4.79
N LEU A 66 -5.03 0.54 5.40
CA LEU A 66 -4.91 0.64 6.84
C LEU A 66 -6.25 1.09 7.42
N PHE A 67 -6.75 0.38 8.43
CA PHE A 67 -7.95 0.78 9.15
C PHE A 67 -7.59 1.27 10.55
N GLN A 68 -7.82 2.56 10.81
CA GLN A 68 -7.51 3.14 12.11
C GLN A 68 -8.54 4.21 12.47
N ASN A 69 -9.05 4.13 13.69
CA ASN A 69 -10.01 5.11 14.24
C ASN A 69 -11.25 5.35 13.37
N GLY A 70 -11.78 4.29 12.75
CA GLY A 70 -12.95 4.39 11.85
C GLY A 70 -12.64 4.92 10.46
N MET A 71 -11.37 5.10 10.11
CA MET A 71 -10.94 5.59 8.80
C MET A 71 -10.15 4.52 8.06
N LEU A 72 -10.35 4.44 6.73
CA LEU A 72 -9.55 3.65 5.80
C LEU A 72 -8.55 4.56 5.10
N PHE A 73 -7.29 4.22 5.16
CA PHE A 73 -6.18 4.90 4.49
C PHE A 73 -5.68 4.01 3.35
N PRO A 74 -6.00 4.32 2.08
CA PRO A 74 -5.52 3.54 0.95
C PRO A 74 -4.05 3.83 0.65
N ILE A 75 -3.31 2.76 0.37
CA ILE A 75 -1.89 2.82 0.03
C ILE A 75 -1.68 2.05 -1.27
N GLU A 76 -1.09 2.70 -2.23
CA GLU A 76 -0.56 2.11 -3.46
C GLU A 76 0.95 2.08 -3.38
N ILE A 77 1.58 1.05 -3.96
CA ILE A 77 3.03 0.88 -3.91
C ILE A 77 3.57 0.85 -5.33
N LYS A 78 4.49 1.76 -5.64
CA LYS A 78 5.07 1.86 -6.99
C LYS A 78 6.58 1.99 -6.94
N LYS A 79 7.29 1.00 -7.48
CA LYS A 79 8.74 1.08 -7.69
C LYS A 79 9.06 2.07 -8.82
N SER A 80 8.89 3.35 -8.54
CA SER A 80 9.15 4.46 -9.45
C SER A 80 9.53 5.70 -8.65
N ALA A 81 10.46 6.48 -9.13
CA ALA A 81 10.80 7.78 -8.53
C ALA A 81 9.75 8.87 -8.87
N SER A 82 8.97 8.66 -9.93
CA SER A 82 7.93 9.61 -10.37
C SER A 82 6.72 8.85 -10.90
N PRO A 83 5.91 8.22 -10.03
CA PRO A 83 4.67 7.60 -10.44
C PRO A 83 3.68 8.67 -10.90
N GLY A 84 2.94 8.38 -11.98
CA GLY A 84 1.91 9.30 -12.48
C GLY A 84 0.68 9.34 -11.57
N LYS A 85 -0.17 10.37 -11.73
CA LYS A 85 -1.45 10.51 -10.99
C LYS A 85 -2.41 9.33 -11.18
N THR A 86 -2.21 8.51 -12.20
CA THR A 86 -2.98 7.27 -12.41
C THR A 86 -2.75 6.23 -11.32
N ALA A 87 -1.69 6.35 -10.51
CA ALA A 87 -1.45 5.46 -9.39
C ALA A 87 -2.62 5.42 -8.39
N ILE A 88 -3.28 6.56 -8.17
CA ILE A 88 -4.41 6.65 -7.23
C ILE A 88 -5.79 6.37 -7.86
N LYS A 89 -5.84 5.97 -9.14
CA LYS A 89 -7.12 5.80 -9.87
C LYS A 89 -8.10 4.84 -9.18
N ASN A 90 -7.57 3.81 -8.53
CA ASN A 90 -8.37 2.78 -7.87
C ASN A 90 -8.91 3.22 -6.50
N PHE A 91 -8.38 4.28 -5.88
CA PHE A 91 -8.89 4.76 -4.59
C PHE A 91 -10.35 5.18 -4.65
N LYS A 92 -10.84 5.56 -5.84
CA LYS A 92 -12.26 5.91 -6.07
C LYS A 92 -13.23 4.75 -5.81
N VAL A 93 -12.77 3.50 -5.81
CA VAL A 93 -13.64 2.35 -5.51
C VAL A 93 -14.12 2.34 -4.06
N LEU A 94 -13.44 3.07 -3.19
CA LEU A 94 -13.79 3.19 -1.78
C LEU A 94 -14.89 4.26 -1.52
N GLU A 95 -15.16 5.15 -2.48
CA GLU A 95 -16.16 6.22 -2.31
C GLU A 95 -17.59 5.70 -2.05
N PRO A 96 -18.08 4.63 -2.72
CA PRO A 96 -19.40 4.07 -2.45
C PRO A 96 -19.53 3.49 -1.03
N VAL A 97 -18.43 2.98 -0.46
CA VAL A 97 -18.41 2.41 0.90
C VAL A 97 -18.79 3.46 1.96
N THR A 98 -18.59 4.74 1.64
CA THR A 98 -18.92 5.85 2.55
C THR A 98 -20.34 6.40 2.33
N LYS A 99 -20.95 6.16 1.17
CA LYS A 99 -22.24 6.77 0.77
C LYS A 99 -23.44 5.84 0.86
N GLU A 100 -23.22 4.56 0.65
CA GLU A 100 -24.24 3.53 0.75
C GLU A 100 -23.60 2.33 1.42
N SER A 101 -24.16 1.86 2.52
CA SER A 101 -23.70 0.65 3.17
C SER A 101 -23.88 -0.54 2.21
N ALA A 102 -22.85 -0.82 1.42
CA ALA A 102 -22.82 -1.97 0.50
C ALA A 102 -22.78 -3.31 1.26
N PHE A 103 -22.80 -3.28 2.58
CA PHE A 103 -22.83 -4.43 3.46
C PHE A 103 -24.07 -4.33 4.35
N GLU A 104 -25.14 -5.02 3.98
CA GLU A 104 -26.27 -5.29 4.89
C GLU A 104 -25.72 -5.86 6.20
N GLY A 105 -25.84 -5.10 7.29
CA GLY A 105 -25.35 -5.48 8.62
C GLY A 105 -24.22 -4.63 9.20
N LEU A 106 -23.59 -3.72 8.44
CA LEU A 106 -22.58 -2.77 8.89
C LEU A 106 -23.07 -1.32 8.95
N ASP A 107 -24.37 -1.11 8.91
CA ASP A 107 -25.02 0.21 8.91
C ASP A 107 -24.69 1.10 10.13
N SER A 108 -24.02 0.55 11.14
CA SER A 108 -23.61 1.29 12.34
C SER A 108 -22.15 1.80 12.29
N LEU A 109 -21.33 1.33 11.36
CA LEU A 109 -19.94 1.75 11.22
C LEU A 109 -19.83 2.79 10.10
N LYS A 110 -19.86 4.05 10.44
CA LYS A 110 -19.46 5.14 9.55
C LYS A 110 -17.97 5.02 9.30
N VAL A 111 -17.59 4.37 8.20
CA VAL A 111 -16.19 4.29 7.75
C VAL A 111 -15.93 5.48 6.85
N GLU A 112 -14.93 6.28 7.19
CA GLU A 112 -14.48 7.41 6.39
C GLU A 112 -13.20 7.04 5.62
N ILE A 113 -12.98 7.70 4.48
CA ILE A 113 -11.74 7.55 3.70
C ILE A 113 -10.78 8.66 4.09
N GLY A 114 -9.68 8.26 4.68
CA GLY A 114 -8.59 9.15 5.04
C GLY A 114 -7.69 9.51 3.85
N THR A 115 -6.57 10.12 4.16
CA THR A 115 -5.53 10.47 3.20
C THR A 115 -4.97 9.23 2.50
N GLY A 116 -4.93 9.25 1.17
CA GLY A 116 -4.30 8.19 0.40
C GLY A 116 -2.80 8.43 0.22
N SER A 117 -2.05 7.34 0.07
CA SER A 117 -0.59 7.39 -0.10
C SER A 117 -0.15 6.55 -1.28
N VAL A 118 0.80 7.06 -2.05
CA VAL A 118 1.56 6.29 -3.05
C VAL A 118 2.98 6.16 -2.52
N VAL A 119 3.31 5.02 -1.92
CA VAL A 119 4.67 4.74 -1.45
C VAL A 119 5.55 4.45 -2.66
N CYS A 120 6.60 5.22 -2.83
CA CYS A 120 7.42 5.19 -4.04
C CYS A 120 8.88 5.59 -3.78
N MET A 121 9.69 5.61 -4.82
CA MET A 121 11.10 5.98 -4.76
C MET A 121 11.35 7.48 -5.00
N ALA A 122 10.34 8.35 -4.74
CA ALA A 122 10.50 9.79 -4.79
C ALA A 122 11.51 10.26 -3.72
N ASN A 123 12.17 11.39 -3.98
CA ASN A 123 13.11 11.98 -3.00
C ASN A 123 12.38 12.75 -1.90
N ASP A 124 11.23 13.31 -2.23
CA ASP A 124 10.49 14.22 -1.35
C ASP A 124 9.04 13.79 -1.20
N LEU A 125 8.44 14.19 -0.07
CA LEU A 125 7.01 14.08 0.17
C LEU A 125 6.28 15.12 -0.67
N LEU A 126 5.54 14.68 -1.69
CA LEU A 126 4.88 15.56 -2.66
C LEU A 126 3.39 15.25 -2.76
N PRO A 127 2.51 16.26 -2.96
CA PRO A 127 1.09 15.99 -3.17
C PRO A 127 0.85 15.37 -4.56
N VAL A 128 -0.01 14.36 -4.60
CA VAL A 128 -0.61 13.85 -5.85
C VAL A 128 -1.81 14.73 -6.24
N ASP A 129 -2.65 15.01 -5.23
CA ASP A 129 -3.81 15.90 -5.28
C ASP A 129 -4.11 16.46 -3.87
N GLU A 130 -5.31 17.01 -3.65
CA GLU A 130 -5.70 17.62 -2.38
C GLU A 130 -5.73 16.64 -1.18
N LYS A 131 -5.89 15.33 -1.42
CA LYS A 131 -6.06 14.30 -0.39
C LYS A 131 -4.97 13.23 -0.40
N ASN A 132 -4.19 13.12 -1.48
CA ASN A 132 -3.27 12.01 -1.68
C ASN A 132 -1.83 12.50 -1.85
N TRP A 133 -0.88 11.69 -1.37
CA TRP A 133 0.54 12.03 -1.34
C TRP A 133 1.42 10.97 -1.96
N TYR A 134 2.48 11.38 -2.65
CA TYR A 134 3.65 10.55 -2.91
C TYR A 134 4.49 10.52 -1.65
N VAL A 135 4.65 9.33 -1.09
CA VAL A 135 5.40 9.10 0.14
C VAL A 135 6.71 8.39 -0.21
N PRO A 136 7.86 9.02 0.01
CA PRO A 136 9.15 8.36 -0.16
C PRO A 136 9.25 7.10 0.70
N VAL A 137 9.75 6.01 0.12
CA VAL A 137 9.88 4.73 0.82
C VAL A 137 10.78 4.79 2.06
N TRP A 138 11.70 5.74 2.13
CA TRP A 138 12.58 5.92 3.28
C TRP A 138 11.92 6.63 4.48
N LEU A 139 10.64 7.05 4.34
CA LEU A 139 9.84 7.62 5.44
C LEU A 139 8.99 6.58 6.20
N ILE A 140 9.01 5.31 5.77
CA ILE A 140 8.20 4.24 6.37
C ILE A 140 9.02 3.33 7.26
#